data_cbb36d57cf4c8d9cabbcfe27c93faaba
#
_entry.id   cbb36d57cf4c8d9cabbcfe27c93faaba
#
_cell.length_a   1.000
_cell.length_b   1.000
_cell.length_c   1.000
_cell.angle_alpha   90.00
_cell.angle_beta   90.00
_cell.angle_gamma   90.00
#
_symmetry.space_group_name_H-M   'P 1'
#
loop_
_entity.id
_entity.type
_entity.pdbx_description
1 polymer ?
#
loop_
_entity_poly.entity_id
_entity_poly.type
_entity_poly.pdbx_seq_one_letter_code
_entity_poly.pdbx_strand_id
1 'polypeptide(L)'
;MKIKSRLSKQPRKMRKRFIYDAPLHLRQKMMVAPLAPEAREKYGIRRFPVRVGDKVIVRKGSFKGTIGKIVEVDLKRLRIYVENVTRKRSDGSTVYIPLRPWNVAILELDLSDPKRKKAYERKSKIKEVAIEEIIGEEEEEEFEEISEEEEGEEELMKEELEEEKETREEEGEEE
;
A
#
# COMPACT_ATOMS: atom_id res chain seq x y z
N MET A 1 9.41 -10.45 17.97
CA MET A 1 10.77 -10.12 18.50
C MET A 1 11.08 -8.69 18.14
N LYS A 2 11.11 -7.77 19.14
CA LYS A 2 11.48 -6.38 18.90
C LYS A 2 12.98 -6.34 18.58
N ILE A 3 13.36 -5.90 17.40
CA ILE A 3 14.76 -5.66 17.05
C ILE A 3 15.25 -4.54 17.94
N LYS A 4 16.18 -4.86 18.86
CA LYS A 4 16.71 -3.88 19.80
C LYS A 4 17.25 -2.66 19.06
N SER A 5 16.92 -1.47 19.56
CA SER A 5 17.11 -0.15 18.96
C SER A 5 18.56 0.31 18.66
N ARG A 6 19.58 -0.46 19.03
CA ARG A 6 20.98 -0.18 18.67
C ARG A 6 21.36 -0.76 17.31
N LEU A 7 20.69 -0.31 16.26
CA LEU A 7 21.10 -0.60 14.90
C LEU A 7 22.19 0.41 14.47
N SER A 8 23.30 -0.14 13.99
CA SER A 8 24.31 0.69 13.33
C SER A 8 23.68 1.38 12.12
N LYS A 9 23.91 2.70 11.97
CA LYS A 9 23.48 3.47 10.80
C LYS A 9 24.25 3.12 9.51
N GLN A 10 25.32 2.33 9.61
CA GLN A 10 26.13 1.94 8.45
C GLN A 10 25.39 0.99 7.52
N PRO A 11 25.22 1.31 6.22
CA PRO A 11 24.43 0.50 5.26
C PRO A 11 24.96 -0.93 5.11
N ARG A 12 26.28 -1.14 5.20
CA ARG A 12 26.93 -2.46 5.11
C ARG A 12 26.52 -3.37 6.27
N LYS A 13 26.56 -2.87 7.51
CA LYS A 13 26.17 -3.60 8.72
C LYS A 13 24.67 -3.89 8.74
N MET A 14 23.87 -2.93 8.26
CA MET A 14 22.42 -3.10 8.10
C MET A 14 22.10 -4.24 7.11
N ARG A 15 22.69 -4.22 5.91
CA ARG A 15 22.50 -5.29 4.91
C ARG A 15 22.93 -6.66 5.43
N LYS A 16 24.08 -6.75 6.10
CA LYS A 16 24.53 -8.02 6.70
C LYS A 16 23.46 -8.56 7.64
N ARG A 17 23.01 -7.77 8.60
CA ARG A 17 22.04 -8.18 9.61
C ARG A 17 20.66 -8.55 9.02
N PHE A 18 20.17 -7.79 8.05
CA PHE A 18 18.83 -8.01 7.49
C PHE A 18 18.79 -9.09 6.42
N ILE A 19 19.85 -9.25 5.62
CA ILE A 19 19.84 -10.17 4.48
C ILE A 19 20.55 -11.46 4.81
N TYR A 20 21.75 -11.40 5.43
CA TYR A 20 22.58 -12.61 5.63
C TYR A 20 22.35 -13.29 6.97
N ASP A 21 22.19 -12.51 8.03
CA ASP A 21 22.04 -13.03 9.40
C ASP A 21 20.57 -13.22 9.81
N ALA A 22 19.61 -12.80 8.95
CA ALA A 22 18.20 -12.89 9.25
C ALA A 22 17.70 -14.34 9.23
N PRO A 23 16.91 -14.77 10.23
CA PRO A 23 16.28 -16.09 10.24
C PRO A 23 15.21 -16.19 9.15
N LEU A 24 14.87 -17.43 8.72
CA LEU A 24 13.98 -17.68 7.58
C LEU A 24 12.61 -17.02 7.70
N HIS A 25 12.03 -16.95 8.90
CA HIS A 25 10.73 -16.31 9.11
C HIS A 25 10.74 -14.78 8.85
N LEU A 26 11.90 -14.11 9.03
CA LEU A 26 12.06 -12.70 8.65
C LEU A 26 12.32 -12.57 7.16
N ARG A 27 13.09 -13.48 6.55
CA ARG A 27 13.34 -13.48 5.10
C ARG A 27 12.04 -13.71 4.32
N GLN A 28 11.15 -14.57 4.81
CA GLN A 28 9.82 -14.76 4.23
C GLN A 28 9.02 -13.45 4.17
N LYS A 29 9.10 -12.61 5.23
CA LYS A 29 8.46 -11.28 5.23
C LYS A 29 9.07 -10.30 4.23
N MET A 30 10.31 -10.53 3.81
CA MET A 30 10.98 -9.71 2.77
C MET A 30 10.62 -10.14 1.34
N MET A 31 10.15 -11.38 1.17
CA MET A 31 9.73 -11.93 -0.13
C MET A 31 8.34 -11.42 -0.52
N VAL A 32 8.26 -10.12 -0.77
CA VAL A 32 7.02 -9.41 -1.12
C VAL A 32 7.16 -8.83 -2.51
N ALA A 33 6.18 -9.10 -3.37
CA ALA A 33 6.07 -8.48 -4.68
C ALA A 33 4.88 -7.51 -4.74
N PRO A 34 4.95 -6.44 -5.55
CA PRO A 34 3.79 -5.60 -5.84
C PRO A 34 2.77 -6.39 -6.67
N LEU A 35 1.51 -6.04 -6.57
CA LEU A 35 0.47 -6.52 -7.48
C LEU A 35 0.44 -5.65 -8.74
N ALA A 36 0.04 -6.23 -9.87
CA ALA A 36 -0.27 -5.51 -11.09
C ALA A 36 -1.48 -4.57 -10.88
N PRO A 37 -1.67 -3.51 -11.67
CA PRO A 37 -2.78 -2.57 -11.47
C PRO A 37 -4.13 -3.28 -11.42
N GLU A 38 -4.45 -4.13 -12.39
CA GLU A 38 -5.68 -4.94 -12.43
C GLU A 38 -5.87 -5.81 -11.17
N ALA A 39 -4.78 -6.44 -10.72
CA ALA A 39 -4.81 -7.25 -9.50
C ALA A 39 -4.98 -6.41 -8.23
N ARG A 40 -4.56 -5.15 -8.23
CA ARG A 40 -4.79 -4.24 -7.10
C ARG A 40 -6.24 -3.85 -6.94
N GLU A 41 -6.92 -3.59 -8.05
CA GLU A 41 -8.35 -3.29 -8.07
C GLU A 41 -9.14 -4.51 -7.58
N LYS A 42 -8.81 -5.71 -8.10
CA LYS A 42 -9.46 -6.96 -7.71
C LYS A 42 -9.27 -7.34 -6.26
N TYR A 43 -8.05 -7.24 -5.74
CA TYR A 43 -7.69 -7.71 -4.39
C TYR A 43 -7.63 -6.60 -3.33
N GLY A 44 -7.77 -5.34 -3.70
CA GLY A 44 -7.70 -4.21 -2.80
C GLY A 44 -6.33 -3.97 -2.13
N ILE A 45 -5.29 -4.73 -2.48
CA ILE A 45 -3.98 -4.73 -1.82
C ILE A 45 -2.88 -4.29 -2.77
N ARG A 46 -1.95 -3.46 -2.29
CA ARG A 46 -0.82 -2.96 -3.11
C ARG A 46 0.30 -3.98 -3.30
N ARG A 47 0.57 -4.84 -2.30
CA ARG A 47 1.67 -5.82 -2.31
C ARG A 47 1.38 -7.00 -1.40
N PHE A 48 1.86 -8.20 -1.79
CA PHE A 48 1.63 -9.43 -1.03
C PHE A 48 2.86 -10.33 -1.02
N PRO A 49 3.04 -11.20 0.00
CA PRO A 49 4.11 -12.20 0.01
C PRO A 49 3.96 -13.18 -1.13
N VAL A 50 5.07 -13.45 -1.80
CA VAL A 50 5.15 -14.36 -2.95
C VAL A 50 5.20 -15.81 -2.49
N ARG A 51 4.48 -16.70 -3.19
CA ARG A 51 4.52 -18.16 -3.01
C ARG A 51 4.59 -18.86 -4.36
N VAL A 52 4.91 -20.15 -4.30
CA VAL A 52 4.81 -21.08 -5.43
C VAL A 52 3.35 -21.14 -5.89
N GLY A 53 3.12 -21.21 -7.21
CA GLY A 53 1.79 -21.21 -7.82
C GLY A 53 1.22 -19.84 -8.18
N ASP A 54 1.77 -18.74 -7.66
CA ASP A 54 1.34 -17.40 -8.04
C ASP A 54 1.66 -17.11 -9.51
N LYS A 55 0.71 -16.53 -10.24
CA LYS A 55 0.92 -16.03 -11.60
C LYS A 55 1.49 -14.61 -11.57
N VAL A 56 2.60 -14.42 -12.23
CA VAL A 56 3.37 -13.18 -12.19
C VAL A 56 3.77 -12.70 -13.57
N ILE A 57 3.96 -11.39 -13.69
CA ILE A 57 4.56 -10.74 -14.85
C ILE A 57 5.91 -10.13 -14.46
N VAL A 58 6.90 -10.29 -15.30
CA VAL A 58 8.23 -9.68 -15.12
C VAL A 58 8.19 -8.21 -15.53
N ARG A 59 8.49 -7.30 -14.60
CA ARG A 59 8.46 -5.84 -14.83
C ARG A 59 9.79 -5.27 -15.30
N LYS A 60 10.91 -5.86 -14.89
CA LYS A 60 12.27 -5.33 -15.14
C LYS A 60 13.23 -6.43 -15.53
N GLY A 61 14.15 -6.10 -16.42
CA GLY A 61 15.20 -6.97 -16.92
C GLY A 61 14.97 -7.42 -18.36
N SER A 62 15.82 -8.33 -18.86
CA SER A 62 15.78 -8.84 -20.25
C SER A 62 14.47 -9.58 -20.57
N PHE A 63 13.81 -10.12 -19.56
CA PHE A 63 12.55 -10.86 -19.67
C PHE A 63 11.32 -10.02 -19.35
N LYS A 64 11.41 -8.69 -19.45
CA LYS A 64 10.27 -7.78 -19.20
C LYS A 64 9.08 -8.17 -20.08
N GLY A 65 7.91 -8.26 -19.46
CA GLY A 65 6.65 -8.62 -20.14
C GLY A 65 6.35 -10.14 -20.12
N THR A 66 7.31 -11.00 -19.75
CA THR A 66 7.06 -12.43 -19.67
C THR A 66 6.12 -12.75 -18.50
N ILE A 67 5.08 -13.53 -18.79
CA ILE A 67 4.10 -14.00 -17.82
C ILE A 67 4.37 -15.50 -17.55
N GLY A 68 4.28 -15.90 -16.30
CA GLY A 68 4.45 -17.29 -15.90
C GLY A 68 4.07 -17.54 -14.45
N LYS A 69 3.98 -18.81 -14.05
CA LYS A 69 3.78 -19.20 -12.66
C LYS A 69 5.12 -19.30 -11.94
N ILE A 70 5.09 -19.09 -10.64
CA ILE A 70 6.26 -19.28 -9.78
C ILE A 70 6.43 -20.75 -9.50
N VAL A 71 7.60 -21.29 -9.89
CA VAL A 71 7.97 -22.70 -9.70
C VAL A 71 8.63 -22.90 -8.33
N GLU A 72 9.55 -22.02 -7.96
CA GLU A 72 10.34 -22.15 -6.74
C GLU A 72 10.60 -20.78 -6.10
N VAL A 73 10.68 -20.78 -4.75
CA VAL A 73 11.00 -19.61 -3.94
C VAL A 73 12.18 -19.90 -3.02
N ASP A 74 13.36 -19.34 -3.32
CA ASP A 74 14.55 -19.45 -2.48
C ASP A 74 14.60 -18.32 -1.44
N LEU A 75 14.24 -18.66 -0.21
CA LEU A 75 14.28 -17.72 0.92
C LEU A 75 15.70 -17.37 1.37
N LYS A 76 16.68 -18.27 1.16
CA LYS A 76 18.08 -18.01 1.58
C LYS A 76 18.73 -16.95 0.72
N ARG A 77 18.50 -16.99 -0.59
CA ARG A 77 19.04 -16.04 -1.56
C ARG A 77 18.10 -14.90 -1.89
N LEU A 78 16.84 -14.92 -1.41
CA LEU A 78 15.78 -13.99 -1.74
C LEU A 78 15.54 -13.94 -3.26
N ARG A 79 15.34 -15.10 -3.87
CA ARG A 79 15.11 -15.29 -5.29
C ARG A 79 13.83 -16.06 -5.55
N ILE A 80 13.25 -15.82 -6.71
CA ILE A 80 12.10 -16.55 -7.24
C ILE A 80 12.44 -17.04 -8.64
N TYR A 81 11.88 -18.19 -8.98
CA TYR A 81 12.03 -18.83 -10.28
C TYR A 81 10.66 -18.92 -10.94
N VAL A 82 10.59 -18.50 -12.21
CA VAL A 82 9.36 -18.43 -13.00
C VAL A 82 9.47 -19.36 -14.21
N GLU A 83 8.40 -20.06 -14.56
CA GLU A 83 8.37 -21.08 -15.62
C GLU A 83 9.00 -20.64 -16.92
N ASN A 84 8.63 -19.51 -17.45
CA ASN A 84 9.03 -19.05 -18.80
C ASN A 84 10.34 -18.26 -18.80
N VAL A 85 11.04 -18.18 -17.66
CA VAL A 85 12.28 -17.41 -17.50
C VAL A 85 13.46 -18.38 -17.36
N THR A 86 13.92 -18.90 -18.50
CA THR A 86 14.99 -19.90 -18.54
C THR A 86 16.17 -19.44 -19.41
N ARG A 87 17.32 -20.05 -19.21
CA ARG A 87 18.53 -19.87 -20.02
C ARG A 87 19.13 -21.24 -20.36
N LYS A 88 19.53 -21.40 -21.60
CA LYS A 88 20.30 -22.59 -22.02
C LYS A 88 21.76 -22.42 -21.58
N ARG A 89 22.31 -23.45 -20.98
CA ARG A 89 23.75 -23.60 -20.70
C ARG A 89 24.48 -24.10 -21.94
N SER A 90 25.82 -24.06 -21.91
CA SER A 90 26.68 -24.65 -22.96
C SER A 90 26.43 -26.15 -23.14
N ASP A 91 26.05 -26.85 -22.05
CA ASP A 91 25.74 -28.29 -22.05
C ASP A 91 24.35 -28.63 -22.64
N GLY A 92 23.62 -27.62 -23.16
CA GLY A 92 22.26 -27.79 -23.69
C GLY A 92 21.16 -27.87 -22.63
N SER A 93 21.49 -27.95 -21.33
CA SER A 93 20.51 -27.97 -20.26
C SER A 93 19.84 -26.59 -20.08
N THR A 94 18.54 -26.61 -19.76
CA THR A 94 17.79 -25.40 -19.42
C THR A 94 17.81 -25.13 -17.91
N VAL A 95 18.08 -23.92 -17.51
CA VAL A 95 18.12 -23.49 -16.11
C VAL A 95 17.26 -22.28 -15.89
N TYR A 96 16.48 -22.28 -14.83
CA TYR A 96 15.69 -21.11 -14.45
C TYR A 96 16.58 -19.95 -14.02
N ILE A 97 16.22 -18.74 -14.43
CA ILE A 97 16.95 -17.52 -14.08
C ILE A 97 16.36 -16.97 -12.77
N PRO A 98 17.21 -16.74 -11.75
CA PRO A 98 16.76 -16.19 -10.48
C PRO A 98 16.33 -14.72 -10.61
N LEU A 99 15.07 -14.44 -10.34
CA LEU A 99 14.51 -13.10 -10.28
C LEU A 99 14.39 -12.61 -8.84
N ARG A 100 14.35 -11.29 -8.65
CA ARG A 100 14.04 -10.69 -7.35
C ARG A 100 12.55 -10.37 -7.25
N PRO A 101 11.93 -10.47 -6.04
CA PRO A 101 10.49 -10.26 -5.87
C PRO A 101 10.02 -8.88 -6.37
N TRP A 102 10.82 -7.86 -6.21
CA TRP A 102 10.47 -6.50 -6.66
C TRP A 102 10.60 -6.26 -8.17
N ASN A 103 11.19 -7.21 -8.92
CA ASN A 103 11.28 -7.17 -10.37
C ASN A 103 10.05 -7.76 -11.06
N VAL A 104 9.18 -8.40 -10.31
CA VAL A 104 7.93 -9.00 -10.80
C VAL A 104 6.72 -8.30 -10.21
N ALA A 105 5.56 -8.46 -10.86
CA ALA A 105 4.27 -8.09 -10.29
C ALA A 105 3.33 -9.30 -10.31
N ILE A 106 2.55 -9.46 -9.28
CA ILE A 106 1.57 -10.55 -9.16
C ILE A 106 0.33 -10.17 -9.97
N LEU A 107 -0.09 -11.07 -10.86
CA LEU A 107 -1.36 -10.99 -11.59
C LEU A 107 -2.48 -11.71 -10.86
N GLU A 108 -2.20 -12.94 -10.42
CA GLU A 108 -3.16 -13.77 -9.72
C GLU A 108 -2.51 -14.40 -8.48
N LEU A 109 -3.24 -14.37 -7.37
CA LEU A 109 -2.84 -14.97 -6.11
C LEU A 109 -3.40 -16.38 -6.01
N ASP A 110 -2.55 -17.34 -5.69
CA ASP A 110 -3.00 -18.66 -5.26
C ASP A 110 -3.43 -18.60 -3.79
N LEU A 111 -4.73 -18.69 -3.51
CA LEU A 111 -5.33 -18.63 -2.19
C LEU A 111 -5.77 -20.02 -1.66
N SER A 112 -5.24 -21.10 -2.21
CA SER A 112 -5.56 -22.47 -1.79
C SER A 112 -5.19 -22.73 -0.31
N ASP A 113 -4.11 -22.10 0.19
CA ASP A 113 -3.66 -22.24 1.58
C ASP A 113 -4.54 -21.41 2.55
N PRO A 114 -5.23 -22.04 3.53
CA PRO A 114 -6.09 -21.35 4.49
C PRO A 114 -5.35 -20.30 5.35
N LYS A 115 -4.06 -20.54 5.65
CA LYS A 115 -3.25 -19.54 6.39
C LYS A 115 -2.97 -18.31 5.53
N ARG A 116 -2.81 -18.48 4.23
CA ARG A 116 -2.61 -17.39 3.27
C ARG A 116 -3.89 -16.58 3.09
N LYS A 117 -5.03 -17.25 3.00
CA LYS A 117 -6.35 -16.62 2.93
C LYS A 117 -6.62 -15.74 4.15
N LYS A 118 -6.38 -16.24 5.37
CA LYS A 118 -6.49 -15.45 6.60
C LYS A 118 -5.52 -14.25 6.64
N ALA A 119 -4.33 -14.37 6.04
CA ALA A 119 -3.38 -13.26 5.97
C ALA A 119 -3.81 -12.22 4.94
N TYR A 120 -4.49 -12.63 3.89
CA TYR A 120 -5.12 -11.76 2.91
C TYR A 120 -6.28 -10.97 3.55
N GLU A 121 -7.23 -11.65 4.18
CA GLU A 121 -8.39 -11.06 4.86
C GLU A 121 -8.00 -10.01 5.91
N ARG A 122 -6.94 -10.28 6.69
CA ARG A 122 -6.42 -9.30 7.65
C ARG A 122 -5.87 -8.03 6.98
N LYS A 123 -5.30 -8.16 5.78
CA LYS A 123 -4.77 -6.98 5.06
C LYS A 123 -5.84 -6.17 4.36
N SER A 124 -6.89 -6.80 3.85
CA SER A 124 -8.03 -6.10 3.26
C SER A 124 -8.78 -5.31 4.33
N LYS A 125 -9.11 -5.94 5.46
CA LYS A 125 -9.79 -5.27 6.59
C LYS A 125 -9.03 -4.06 7.14
N ILE A 126 -7.71 -4.17 7.33
CA ILE A 126 -6.90 -3.04 7.80
C ILE A 126 -6.97 -1.86 6.82
N LYS A 127 -7.07 -2.14 5.52
CA LYS A 127 -7.20 -1.08 4.52
C LYS A 127 -8.60 -0.46 4.51
N GLU A 128 -9.64 -1.28 4.66
CA GLU A 128 -11.03 -0.81 4.73
C GLU A 128 -11.21 0.14 5.94
N VAL A 129 -10.77 -0.26 7.12
CA VAL A 129 -10.82 0.59 8.32
C VAL A 129 -10.04 1.89 8.15
N ALA A 130 -8.82 1.83 7.57
CA ALA A 130 -8.04 3.04 7.34
C ALA A 130 -8.66 3.99 6.29
N ILE A 131 -9.47 3.48 5.37
CA ILE A 131 -10.22 4.32 4.42
C ILE A 131 -11.43 4.93 5.12
N GLU A 132 -12.13 4.16 5.95
CA GLU A 132 -13.26 4.65 6.74
C GLU A 132 -12.83 5.75 7.72
N GLU A 133 -11.66 5.61 8.35
CA GLU A 133 -11.08 6.65 9.22
C GLU A 133 -10.79 7.95 8.45
N ILE A 134 -10.20 7.87 7.25
CA ILE A 134 -9.88 9.04 6.43
C ILE A 134 -11.15 9.74 5.92
N ILE A 135 -12.15 8.96 5.46
CA ILE A 135 -13.41 9.53 4.98
C ILE A 135 -14.15 10.21 6.14
N GLY A 136 -14.13 9.61 7.33
CA GLY A 136 -14.73 10.20 8.51
C GLY A 136 -14.09 11.53 8.91
N GLU A 137 -12.75 11.63 8.84
CA GLU A 137 -12.03 12.88 9.10
C GLU A 137 -12.36 13.96 8.04
N GLU A 138 -12.43 13.60 6.75
CA GLU A 138 -12.80 14.52 5.67
C GLU A 138 -14.26 15.02 5.80
N GLU A 139 -15.21 14.13 6.18
CA GLU A 139 -16.61 14.50 6.41
C GLU A 139 -16.78 15.40 7.65
N GLU A 140 -15.99 15.20 8.72
CA GLU A 140 -15.98 16.06 9.92
C GLU A 140 -15.42 17.45 9.58
N GLU A 141 -14.33 17.55 8.82
CA GLU A 141 -13.75 18.83 8.38
C GLU A 141 -14.72 19.63 7.48
N GLU A 142 -15.37 18.99 6.50
CA GLU A 142 -16.39 19.63 5.65
C GLU A 142 -17.58 20.14 6.48
N PHE A 143 -17.99 19.38 7.50
CA PHE A 143 -19.11 19.79 8.36
C PHE A 143 -18.75 20.97 9.27
N GLU A 144 -17.51 21.01 9.79
CA GLU A 144 -17.00 22.15 10.55
C GLU A 144 -16.92 23.42 9.68
N GLU A 145 -16.38 23.33 8.46
CA GLU A 145 -16.32 24.49 7.53
C GLU A 145 -17.70 25.06 7.21
N ILE A 146 -18.69 24.19 6.92
CA ILE A 146 -20.07 24.64 6.64
C ILE A 146 -20.71 25.31 7.87
N SER A 147 -20.48 24.78 9.07
CA SER A 147 -21.02 25.35 10.30
C SER A 147 -20.42 26.72 10.63
N GLU A 148 -19.12 26.91 10.38
CA GLU A 148 -18.45 28.22 10.54
C GLU A 148 -18.93 29.25 9.51
N GLU A 149 -19.20 28.85 8.26
CA GLU A 149 -19.78 29.73 7.24
C GLU A 149 -21.21 30.15 7.61
N GLU A 150 -22.07 29.22 8.08
CA GLU A 150 -23.43 29.52 8.51
C GLU A 150 -23.46 30.46 9.72
N GLU A 151 -22.57 30.24 10.72
CA GLU A 151 -22.46 31.15 11.89
C GLU A 151 -21.98 32.53 11.47
N GLY A 152 -21.04 32.62 10.53
CA GLY A 152 -20.58 33.91 9.98
C GLY A 152 -21.66 34.68 9.20
N GLU A 153 -22.51 33.98 8.45
CA GLU A 153 -23.64 34.62 7.74
C GLU A 153 -24.73 35.08 8.72
N GLU A 154 -24.98 34.34 9.79
CA GLU A 154 -25.91 34.76 10.86
C GLU A 154 -25.41 35.96 11.64
N GLU A 155 -24.10 36.08 11.91
CA GLU A 155 -23.52 37.27 12.55
C GLU A 155 -23.63 38.49 11.67
N LEU A 156 -23.31 38.41 10.38
CA LEU A 156 -23.45 39.51 9.40
C LEU A 156 -24.90 39.98 9.28
N MET A 157 -25.87 39.04 9.23
CA MET A 157 -27.29 39.41 9.21
C MET A 157 -27.74 40.12 10.49
N LYS A 158 -27.17 39.78 11.63
CA LYS A 158 -27.48 40.46 12.90
C LYS A 158 -26.91 41.88 12.94
N GLU A 159 -25.67 42.06 12.44
CA GLU A 159 -25.07 43.39 12.33
C GLU A 159 -25.86 44.30 11.36
N GLU A 160 -26.26 43.79 10.19
CA GLU A 160 -27.10 44.57 9.25
C GLU A 160 -28.46 44.96 9.87
N LEU A 161 -29.08 44.07 10.63
CA LEU A 161 -30.35 44.38 11.34
C LEU A 161 -30.19 45.36 12.49
N GLU A 162 -29.04 45.44 13.13
CA GLU A 162 -28.73 46.41 14.15
C GLU A 162 -28.47 47.80 13.53
N GLU A 163 -27.70 47.86 12.42
CA GLU A 163 -27.48 49.12 11.66
C GLU A 163 -28.79 49.67 11.10
N GLU A 164 -29.69 48.83 10.56
CA GLU A 164 -31.02 49.28 10.11
C GLU A 164 -31.89 49.85 11.23
N LYS A 165 -31.74 49.32 12.45
CA LYS A 165 -32.49 49.87 13.61
C LYS A 165 -31.93 51.20 14.07
N GLU A 166 -30.61 51.34 14.15
CA GLU A 166 -29.98 52.60 14.52
C GLU A 166 -30.30 53.72 13.52
N THR A 167 -30.26 53.44 12.21
CA THR A 167 -30.64 54.42 11.18
C THR A 167 -32.09 54.84 11.26
N ARG A 168 -33.02 53.93 11.65
CA ARG A 168 -34.44 54.27 11.83
C ARG A 168 -34.71 55.02 13.12
N GLU A 169 -33.91 54.85 14.16
CA GLU A 169 -34.01 55.63 15.41
C GLU A 169 -33.48 57.06 15.21
N GLU A 170 -32.40 57.22 14.45
CA GLU A 170 -31.88 58.56 14.10
C GLU A 170 -32.84 59.38 13.19
N GLU A 171 -33.52 58.74 12.22
CA GLU A 171 -34.52 59.39 11.37
C GLU A 171 -35.80 59.77 12.15
N GLY A 172 -36.11 59.08 13.27
CA GLY A 172 -37.30 59.37 14.12
C GLY A 172 -37.08 60.48 15.12
N GLU A 173 -35.87 60.92 15.40
CA GLU A 173 -35.58 62.08 16.30
C GLU A 173 -35.46 63.41 15.58
N GLU A 174 -35.45 63.43 14.21
CA GLU A 174 -35.43 64.73 13.42
C GLU A 174 -36.81 65.22 13.00
N GLU A 175 -37.94 64.55 13.33
CA GLU A 175 -39.33 65.10 13.15
C GLU A 175 -39.92 65.59 14.47
#